data_d7d3a85b8dcb42c251da34f6b89018b5
#
_entry.id   d7d3a85b8dcb42c251da34f6b89018b5
#
_cell.length_a   1.000
_cell.length_b   1.000
_cell.length_c   1.000
_cell.angle_alpha   90.00
_cell.angle_beta   90.00
_cell.angle_gamma   90.00
#
_symmetry.space_group_name_H-M   'P 1'
#
loop_
_entity.id
_entity.type
_entity.pdbx_description
1 polymer ?
#
loop_
_entity_poly.entity_id
_entity_poly.type
_entity_poly.pdbx_seq_one_letter_code
_entity_poly.pdbx_strand_id
1 'polypeptide(L)'
;MSRIINFIKGIVVGIAVVIPGLSGSMFAVIVGLYEKMINAVSTLRKNFKKNILFLLPIVIGGLIGILLSAKLIVDLCEKFPQQAYFFFIGLVLGSIPLVLRKIKVIKFNPIYLLITVFSFGFILLMGYLSGGETSESISETVHYLTGISDVIGVFVAGFLSCAFMSVPGVSGSVTLMVLGQYNKVYGAVGDCSDMVKYLFKGDFDSALVAGKSLGTAVVFAIGGILGFLIIAKIISKLLAKYEAQVYYGVGGMVLGAAVILFTQGVLLDDSFKNIFTGGGVSAGIMGMLVIDIILIVIGVICTLFLDDDSELVQKMKKKSTQKGSDENEEKSQ
;
A
#
# COMPACT_ATOMS: atom_id res chain seq x y z
N MET A 1 -8.43 -12.02 -17.54
CA MET A 1 -8.73 -11.91 -16.10
C MET A 1 -10.16 -11.45 -15.93
N SER A 2 -10.99 -12.10 -15.13
CA SER A 2 -12.38 -11.69 -14.94
C SER A 2 -12.41 -10.35 -14.17
N ARG A 3 -13.39 -9.49 -14.45
CA ARG A 3 -13.59 -8.21 -13.74
C ARG A 3 -13.76 -8.43 -12.24
N ILE A 4 -14.37 -9.55 -11.87
CA ILE A 4 -14.59 -9.96 -10.48
C ILE A 4 -13.25 -10.20 -9.77
N ILE A 5 -12.29 -10.88 -10.41
CA ILE A 5 -10.96 -11.09 -9.81
C ILE A 5 -10.24 -9.76 -9.59
N ASN A 6 -10.31 -8.84 -10.56
CA ASN A 6 -9.71 -7.51 -10.42
C ASN A 6 -10.37 -6.71 -9.29
N PHE A 7 -11.68 -6.82 -9.12
CA PHE A 7 -12.42 -6.19 -8.03
C PHE A 7 -11.99 -6.75 -6.66
N ILE A 8 -11.90 -8.08 -6.52
CA ILE A 8 -11.44 -8.72 -5.26
C ILE A 8 -10.00 -8.32 -4.95
N LYS A 9 -9.10 -8.35 -5.95
CA LYS A 9 -7.72 -7.88 -5.78
C LYS A 9 -7.67 -6.40 -5.41
N GLY A 10 -8.59 -5.58 -5.95
CA GLY A 10 -8.76 -4.19 -5.56
C GLY A 10 -9.12 -4.06 -4.08
N ILE A 11 -10.06 -4.85 -3.57
CA ILE A 11 -10.41 -4.87 -2.13
C ILE A 11 -9.17 -5.14 -1.28
N VAL A 12 -8.37 -6.16 -1.64
CA VAL A 12 -7.15 -6.51 -0.89
C VAL A 12 -6.14 -5.35 -0.88
N VAL A 13 -5.95 -4.69 -2.03
CA VAL A 13 -5.09 -3.49 -2.11
C VAL A 13 -5.64 -2.36 -1.25
N GLY A 14 -6.97 -2.15 -1.25
CA GLY A 14 -7.63 -1.14 -0.43
C GLY A 14 -7.46 -1.40 1.08
N ILE A 15 -7.61 -2.65 1.52
CA ILE A 15 -7.33 -3.05 2.91
C ILE A 15 -5.88 -2.71 3.28
N ALA A 16 -4.94 -3.02 2.39
CA ALA A 16 -3.52 -2.78 2.63
C ALA A 16 -3.16 -1.28 2.76
N VAL A 17 -3.86 -0.41 2.05
CA VAL A 17 -3.66 1.06 2.16
C VAL A 17 -3.98 1.58 3.57
N VAL A 18 -4.90 0.94 4.28
CA VAL A 18 -5.28 1.34 5.64
C VAL A 18 -4.25 0.90 6.68
N ILE A 19 -3.46 -0.12 6.38
CA ILE A 19 -2.47 -0.67 7.33
C ILE A 19 -1.30 0.31 7.47
N PRO A 20 -1.00 0.80 8.71
CA PRO A 20 0.13 1.68 8.94
C PRO A 20 1.45 1.05 8.48
N GLY A 21 2.31 1.84 7.85
CA GLY A 21 3.61 1.38 7.37
C GLY A 21 3.59 0.54 6.10
N LEU A 22 2.41 0.22 5.54
CA LEU A 22 2.29 -0.48 4.26
C LEU A 22 1.90 0.45 3.12
N SER A 23 2.42 0.17 1.94
CA SER A 23 2.09 0.88 0.71
C SER A 23 1.13 0.05 -0.15
N GLY A 24 0.04 0.65 -0.61
CA GLY A 24 -0.91 -0.01 -1.52
C GLY A 24 -0.25 -0.50 -2.82
N SER A 25 0.77 0.19 -3.32
CA SER A 25 1.55 -0.24 -4.48
C SER A 25 2.34 -1.53 -4.21
N MET A 26 2.82 -1.74 -2.98
CA MET A 26 3.45 -2.99 -2.58
C MET A 26 2.45 -4.15 -2.63
N PHE A 27 1.24 -3.96 -2.11
CA PHE A 27 0.19 -4.98 -2.20
C PHE A 27 -0.27 -5.21 -3.65
N ALA A 28 -0.27 -4.19 -4.49
CA ALA A 28 -0.51 -4.37 -5.92
C ALA A 28 0.56 -5.29 -6.56
N VAL A 29 1.82 -5.25 -6.09
CA VAL A 29 2.87 -6.22 -6.49
C VAL A 29 2.49 -7.62 -6.00
N ILE A 30 2.14 -7.76 -4.73
CA ILE A 30 1.78 -9.05 -4.10
C ILE A 30 0.65 -9.74 -4.86
N VAL A 31 -0.42 -9.02 -5.19
CA VAL A 31 -1.57 -9.61 -5.92
C VAL A 31 -1.37 -9.68 -7.44
N GLY A 32 -0.17 -9.35 -7.95
CA GLY A 32 0.17 -9.40 -9.38
C GLY A 32 -0.60 -8.39 -10.24
N LEU A 33 -1.01 -7.26 -9.66
CA LEU A 33 -1.69 -6.17 -10.36
C LEU A 33 -0.75 -5.03 -10.77
N TYR A 34 0.37 -4.85 -10.08
CA TYR A 34 1.23 -3.67 -10.18
C TYR A 34 1.62 -3.34 -11.63
N GLU A 35 2.28 -4.28 -12.33
CA GLU A 35 2.71 -4.07 -13.72
C GLU A 35 1.53 -3.77 -14.66
N LYS A 36 0.42 -4.48 -14.46
CA LYS A 36 -0.80 -4.31 -15.28
C LYS A 36 -1.43 -2.94 -15.05
N MET A 37 -1.46 -2.48 -13.79
CA MET A 37 -1.96 -1.14 -13.42
C MET A 37 -1.07 -0.05 -13.99
N ILE A 38 0.25 -0.14 -13.79
CA ILE A 38 1.23 0.82 -14.32
C ILE A 38 1.13 0.90 -15.85
N ASN A 39 1.04 -0.24 -16.53
CA ASN A 39 0.89 -0.27 -17.99
C ASN A 39 -0.45 0.32 -18.45
N ALA A 40 -1.56 -0.01 -17.78
CA ALA A 40 -2.88 0.53 -18.11
C ALA A 40 -2.93 2.05 -17.94
N VAL A 41 -2.33 2.58 -16.87
CA VAL A 41 -2.23 4.03 -16.61
C VAL A 41 -1.31 4.70 -17.63
N SER A 42 -0.14 4.13 -17.91
CA SER A 42 0.83 4.71 -18.86
C SER A 42 0.30 4.78 -20.29
N THR A 43 -0.57 3.84 -20.67
CA THR A 43 -1.18 3.75 -21.99
C THR A 43 -2.62 4.25 -22.05
N LEU A 44 -3.08 4.98 -21.03
CA LEU A 44 -4.47 5.41 -20.90
C LEU A 44 -4.99 6.16 -22.13
N ARG A 45 -4.18 7.05 -22.70
CA ARG A 45 -4.53 7.82 -23.91
C ARG A 45 -4.68 6.96 -25.16
N LYS A 46 -3.89 5.86 -25.28
CA LYS A 46 -3.90 5.01 -26.48
C LYS A 46 -5.08 4.04 -26.49
N ASN A 47 -5.45 3.50 -25.31
CA ASN A 47 -6.46 2.47 -25.16
C ASN A 47 -7.46 2.81 -24.04
N PHE A 48 -8.08 3.98 -24.09
CA PHE A 48 -8.87 4.56 -23.02
C PHE A 48 -9.94 3.61 -22.49
N LYS A 49 -10.85 3.14 -23.35
CA LYS A 49 -11.96 2.23 -22.94
C LYS A 49 -11.45 0.94 -22.30
N LYS A 50 -10.44 0.30 -22.90
CA LYS A 50 -9.86 -0.95 -22.39
C LYS A 50 -9.23 -0.76 -21.02
N ASN A 51 -8.44 0.31 -20.86
CA ASN A 51 -7.71 0.58 -19.64
C ASN A 51 -8.64 1.03 -18.51
N ILE A 52 -9.63 1.86 -18.79
CA ILE A 52 -10.65 2.24 -17.79
C ILE A 52 -11.46 1.01 -17.35
N LEU A 53 -11.91 0.16 -18.27
CA LEU A 53 -12.64 -1.07 -17.92
C LEU A 53 -11.81 -2.07 -17.11
N PHE A 54 -10.47 -1.99 -17.20
CA PHE A 54 -9.55 -2.77 -16.37
C PHE A 54 -9.36 -2.14 -15.00
N LEU A 55 -9.14 -0.81 -14.95
CA LEU A 55 -8.83 -0.09 -13.72
C LEU A 55 -10.06 0.12 -12.82
N LEU A 56 -11.24 0.34 -13.41
CA LEU A 56 -12.46 0.67 -12.68
C LEU A 56 -12.84 -0.36 -11.60
N PRO A 57 -12.86 -1.68 -11.88
CA PRO A 57 -13.12 -2.68 -10.84
C PRO A 57 -12.10 -2.65 -9.71
N ILE A 58 -10.82 -2.37 -10.02
CA ILE A 58 -9.75 -2.30 -9.03
C ILE A 58 -9.95 -1.09 -8.13
N VAL A 59 -10.26 0.08 -8.70
CA VAL A 59 -10.51 1.31 -7.94
C VAL A 59 -11.74 1.18 -7.05
N ILE A 60 -12.86 0.67 -7.60
CA ILE A 60 -14.08 0.46 -6.81
C ILE A 60 -13.83 -0.55 -5.69
N GLY A 61 -13.16 -1.67 -6.00
CA GLY A 61 -12.77 -2.65 -5.00
C GLY A 61 -11.88 -2.04 -3.92
N GLY A 62 -10.89 -1.22 -4.32
CA GLY A 62 -10.00 -0.50 -3.41
C GLY A 62 -10.74 0.43 -2.46
N LEU A 63 -11.66 1.24 -2.96
CA LEU A 63 -12.49 2.12 -2.14
C LEU A 63 -13.34 1.32 -1.14
N ILE A 64 -13.98 0.24 -1.59
CA ILE A 64 -14.76 -0.65 -0.72
C ILE A 64 -13.85 -1.30 0.32
N GLY A 65 -12.65 -1.75 -0.08
CA GLY A 65 -11.66 -2.32 0.83
C GLY A 65 -11.27 -1.35 1.94
N ILE A 66 -10.98 -0.09 1.59
CA ILE A 66 -10.68 0.97 2.55
C ILE A 66 -11.86 1.18 3.51
N LEU A 67 -13.07 1.38 2.99
CA LEU A 67 -14.25 1.67 3.80
C LEU A 67 -14.60 0.54 4.77
N LEU A 68 -14.51 -0.72 4.33
CA LEU A 68 -14.83 -1.88 5.15
C LEU A 68 -13.76 -2.17 6.20
N SER A 69 -12.50 -1.90 5.90
CA SER A 69 -11.38 -2.29 6.76
C SER A 69 -10.89 -1.17 7.68
N ALA A 70 -11.15 0.10 7.36
CA ALA A 70 -10.58 1.22 8.08
C ALA A 70 -10.81 1.12 9.60
N LYS A 71 -12.07 0.95 10.03
CA LYS A 71 -12.38 0.80 11.44
C LYS A 71 -11.80 -0.49 12.04
N LEU A 72 -11.92 -1.62 11.33
CA LEU A 72 -11.44 -2.91 11.79
C LEU A 72 -9.92 -2.91 11.99
N ILE A 73 -9.17 -2.36 11.02
CA ILE A 73 -7.70 -2.31 11.09
C ILE A 73 -7.24 -1.39 12.22
N VAL A 74 -7.88 -0.20 12.37
CA VAL A 74 -7.58 0.71 13.47
C VAL A 74 -7.85 0.04 14.82
N ASP A 75 -9.04 -0.55 15.01
CA ASP A 75 -9.40 -1.26 16.24
C ASP A 75 -8.43 -2.44 16.54
N LEU A 76 -7.94 -3.12 15.50
CA LEU A 76 -6.99 -4.22 15.64
C LEU A 76 -5.60 -3.70 16.05
N CYS A 77 -5.12 -2.63 15.40
CA CYS A 77 -3.85 -2.01 15.74
C CYS A 77 -3.85 -1.36 17.13
N GLU A 78 -5.01 -0.85 17.60
CA GLU A 78 -5.14 -0.31 18.95
C GLU A 78 -5.22 -1.38 20.04
N LYS A 79 -6.00 -2.46 19.80
CA LYS A 79 -6.23 -3.51 20.80
C LYS A 79 -5.15 -4.59 20.84
N PHE A 80 -4.58 -4.91 19.68
CA PHE A 80 -3.60 -5.98 19.48
C PHE A 80 -2.45 -5.52 18.57
N PRO A 81 -1.71 -4.46 18.93
CA PRO A 81 -0.69 -3.85 18.05
C PRO A 81 0.36 -4.87 17.64
N GLN A 82 0.96 -5.60 18.58
CA GLN A 82 2.00 -6.57 18.32
C GLN A 82 1.54 -7.65 17.33
N GLN A 83 0.39 -8.28 17.57
CA GLN A 83 -0.15 -9.35 16.73
C GLN A 83 -0.49 -8.87 15.32
N ALA A 84 -1.07 -7.66 15.20
CA ALA A 84 -1.37 -7.05 13.92
C ALA A 84 -0.10 -6.85 13.09
N TYR A 85 0.95 -6.30 13.68
CA TYR A 85 2.21 -6.08 12.98
C TYR A 85 2.91 -7.38 12.58
N PHE A 86 2.90 -8.42 13.42
CA PHE A 86 3.45 -9.73 13.06
C PHE A 86 2.70 -10.36 11.88
N PHE A 87 1.38 -10.25 11.85
CA PHE A 87 0.59 -10.67 10.68
C PHE A 87 0.96 -9.88 9.42
N PHE A 88 1.13 -8.55 9.51
CA PHE A 88 1.53 -7.71 8.38
C PHE A 88 2.95 -8.04 7.89
N ILE A 89 3.89 -8.29 8.80
CA ILE A 89 5.22 -8.79 8.45
C ILE A 89 5.10 -10.10 7.66
N GLY A 90 4.23 -11.02 8.10
CA GLY A 90 3.95 -12.26 7.38
C GLY A 90 3.46 -12.02 5.96
N LEU A 91 2.53 -11.09 5.75
CA LEU A 91 2.04 -10.72 4.42
C LEU A 91 3.19 -10.21 3.53
N VAL A 92 4.07 -9.37 4.07
CA VAL A 92 5.23 -8.82 3.36
C VAL A 92 6.24 -9.91 3.02
N LEU A 93 6.61 -10.75 3.99
CA LEU A 93 7.55 -11.86 3.78
C LEU A 93 7.03 -12.87 2.75
N GLY A 94 5.71 -13.10 2.72
CA GLY A 94 5.05 -13.93 1.72
C GLY A 94 5.17 -13.40 0.28
N SER A 95 5.49 -12.12 0.09
CA SER A 95 5.73 -11.54 -1.24
C SER A 95 7.14 -11.80 -1.77
N ILE A 96 8.09 -12.16 -0.91
CA ILE A 96 9.50 -12.42 -1.30
C ILE A 96 9.59 -13.52 -2.36
N PRO A 97 8.92 -14.69 -2.23
CA PRO A 97 8.93 -15.71 -3.27
C PRO A 97 8.44 -15.23 -4.65
N LEU A 98 7.45 -14.30 -4.68
CA LEU A 98 6.97 -13.70 -5.92
C LEU A 98 8.08 -12.93 -6.64
N VAL A 99 8.74 -12.02 -5.90
CA VAL A 99 9.82 -11.20 -6.43
C VAL A 99 11.01 -12.08 -6.86
N LEU A 100 11.38 -13.07 -6.03
CA LEU A 100 12.46 -13.99 -6.34
C LEU A 100 12.20 -14.84 -7.60
N ARG A 101 10.94 -15.25 -7.86
CA ARG A 101 10.60 -15.95 -9.11
C ARG A 101 10.88 -15.10 -10.34
N LYS A 102 10.55 -13.82 -10.29
CA LYS A 102 10.85 -12.87 -11.37
C LYS A 102 12.36 -12.66 -11.55
N ILE A 103 13.10 -12.59 -10.46
CA ILE A 103 14.56 -12.44 -10.46
C ILE A 103 15.27 -13.72 -10.98
N LYS A 104 14.81 -14.92 -10.60
CA LYS A 104 15.47 -16.20 -10.99
C LYS A 104 15.50 -16.46 -12.49
N VAL A 105 14.56 -15.91 -13.25
CA VAL A 105 14.53 -16.01 -14.71
C VAL A 105 15.62 -15.15 -15.38
N ILE A 106 16.21 -14.23 -14.65
CA ILE A 106 17.14 -13.22 -15.13
C ILE A 106 18.58 -13.66 -14.79
N LYS A 107 19.53 -13.48 -15.73
CA LYS A 107 20.95 -13.74 -15.46
C LYS A 107 21.44 -12.87 -14.30
N PHE A 108 22.02 -13.52 -13.30
CA PHE A 108 22.58 -12.84 -12.14
C PHE A 108 23.70 -11.86 -12.56
N ASN A 109 23.60 -10.62 -12.06
CA ASN A 109 24.66 -9.62 -12.18
C ASN A 109 24.86 -8.96 -10.80
N PRO A 110 26.08 -8.98 -10.23
CA PRO A 110 26.36 -8.42 -8.91
C PRO A 110 26.04 -6.93 -8.80
N ILE A 111 26.05 -6.17 -9.92
CA ILE A 111 25.67 -4.77 -9.94
C ILE A 111 24.18 -4.58 -9.51
N TYR A 112 23.32 -5.56 -9.78
CA TYR A 112 21.92 -5.48 -9.38
C TYR A 112 21.72 -5.55 -7.86
N LEU A 113 22.66 -6.17 -7.13
CA LEU A 113 22.67 -6.15 -5.66
C LEU A 113 22.86 -4.74 -5.11
N LEU A 114 23.62 -3.87 -5.79
CA LEU A 114 23.74 -2.47 -5.39
C LEU A 114 22.38 -1.76 -5.46
N ILE A 115 21.56 -2.08 -6.47
CA ILE A 115 20.21 -1.53 -6.58
C ILE A 115 19.34 -2.01 -5.41
N THR A 116 19.43 -3.29 -5.05
CA THR A 116 18.72 -3.86 -3.89
C THR A 116 19.13 -3.15 -2.59
N VAL A 117 20.43 -2.99 -2.36
CA VAL A 117 20.96 -2.30 -1.16
C VAL A 117 20.53 -0.83 -1.13
N PHE A 118 20.61 -0.13 -2.27
CA PHE A 118 20.17 1.26 -2.37
C PHE A 118 18.66 1.39 -2.10
N SER A 119 17.84 0.55 -2.72
CA SER A 119 16.38 0.57 -2.52
C SER A 119 16.00 0.20 -1.09
N PHE A 120 16.69 -0.78 -0.48
CA PHE A 120 16.54 -1.13 0.92
C PHE A 120 16.85 0.06 1.83
N GLY A 121 18.04 0.68 1.65
CA GLY A 121 18.44 1.86 2.43
C GLY A 121 17.50 3.05 2.23
N PHE A 122 16.99 3.26 1.01
CA PHE A 122 16.03 4.31 0.71
C PHE A 122 14.72 4.11 1.51
N ILE A 123 14.20 2.89 1.58
CA ILE A 123 12.99 2.59 2.36
C ILE A 123 13.24 2.77 3.86
N LEU A 124 14.40 2.34 4.37
CA LEU A 124 14.75 2.58 5.78
C LEU A 124 14.84 4.08 6.11
N LEU A 125 15.44 4.87 5.21
CA LEU A 125 15.49 6.33 5.35
C LEU A 125 14.08 6.93 5.38
N MET A 126 13.22 6.51 4.48
CA MET A 126 11.82 6.96 4.46
C MET A 126 11.08 6.56 5.75
N GLY A 127 11.29 5.34 6.24
CA GLY A 127 10.73 4.88 7.53
C GLY A 127 11.24 5.69 8.72
N TYR A 128 12.52 6.01 8.74
CA TYR A 128 13.10 6.87 9.77
C TYR A 128 12.50 8.28 9.77
N LEU A 129 12.33 8.85 8.57
CA LEU A 129 11.69 10.16 8.42
C LEU A 129 10.20 10.14 8.79
N SER A 130 9.51 9.00 8.63
CA SER A 130 8.11 8.80 9.07
C SER A 130 7.97 8.67 10.58
N GLY A 131 8.95 8.08 11.27
CA GLY A 131 8.90 7.85 12.73
C GLY A 131 8.96 9.12 13.56
N GLY A 132 9.13 10.28 12.92
CA GLY A 132 8.98 11.60 13.53
C GLY A 132 7.54 12.13 13.54
N GLU A 133 6.52 11.31 13.20
CA GLU A 133 5.10 11.66 13.29
C GLU A 133 4.65 11.79 14.76
N THR A 134 5.21 12.75 15.49
CA THR A 134 4.51 13.28 16.65
C THR A 134 3.29 14.03 16.13
N SER A 135 2.15 13.72 16.72
CA SER A 135 0.86 14.40 16.55
C SER A 135 0.99 15.88 16.94
N GLU A 136 1.83 16.65 16.24
CA GLU A 136 1.79 18.09 16.37
C GLU A 136 0.43 18.55 15.86
N SER A 137 -0.29 19.13 16.77
CA SER A 137 -1.65 19.61 16.66
C SER A 137 -1.99 20.15 15.27
N ILE A 138 -2.84 19.39 14.55
CA ILE A 138 -3.45 19.77 13.26
C ILE A 138 -4.21 21.11 13.38
N SER A 139 -4.44 21.60 14.60
CA SER A 139 -5.38 22.68 14.94
C SER A 139 -4.92 24.12 14.65
N GLU A 140 -3.66 24.36 14.26
CA GLU A 140 -3.19 25.75 14.00
C GLU A 140 -2.84 26.02 12.52
N THR A 141 -2.90 25.02 11.64
CA THR A 141 -2.50 25.21 10.25
C THR A 141 -3.70 25.65 9.41
N VAL A 142 -3.54 26.74 8.67
CA VAL A 142 -4.54 27.19 7.69
C VAL A 142 -4.62 26.18 6.54
N HIS A 143 -5.77 25.54 6.35
CA HIS A 143 -5.97 24.47 5.37
C HIS A 143 -6.35 24.96 3.97
N TYR A 144 -6.75 26.22 3.82
CA TYR A 144 -7.07 26.83 2.52
C TYR A 144 -5.86 27.52 1.88
N LEU A 145 -5.95 27.78 0.59
CA LEU A 145 -4.90 28.45 -0.18
C LEU A 145 -4.86 29.94 0.15
N THR A 146 -3.70 30.46 0.54
CA THR A 146 -3.50 31.87 0.91
C THR A 146 -2.84 32.68 -0.19
N GLY A 147 -2.26 32.05 -1.20
CA GLY A 147 -1.59 32.75 -2.32
C GLY A 147 -1.01 31.80 -3.36
N ILE A 148 -0.38 32.39 -4.38
CA ILE A 148 0.20 31.64 -5.52
C ILE A 148 1.31 30.67 -5.05
N SER A 149 2.13 31.09 -4.07
CA SER A 149 3.17 30.23 -3.50
C SER A 149 2.58 28.96 -2.87
N ASP A 150 1.45 29.09 -2.18
CA ASP A 150 0.71 27.96 -1.61
C ASP A 150 0.17 27.01 -2.69
N VAL A 151 -0.41 27.59 -3.76
CA VAL A 151 -0.92 26.79 -4.89
C VAL A 151 0.20 25.95 -5.49
N ILE A 152 1.38 26.56 -5.71
CA ILE A 152 2.54 25.84 -6.25
C ILE A 152 3.03 24.79 -5.25
N GLY A 153 3.14 25.13 -3.96
CA GLY A 153 3.57 24.20 -2.90
C GLY A 153 2.66 22.98 -2.81
N VAL A 154 1.36 23.19 -2.74
CA VAL A 154 0.36 22.11 -2.69
C VAL A 154 0.33 21.27 -3.97
N PHE A 155 0.47 21.91 -5.13
CA PHE A 155 0.55 21.21 -6.41
C PHE A 155 1.79 20.30 -6.49
N VAL A 156 2.97 20.82 -6.13
CA VAL A 156 4.24 20.06 -6.10
C VAL A 156 4.15 18.93 -5.06
N ALA A 157 3.55 19.21 -3.90
CA ALA A 157 3.33 18.20 -2.87
C ALA A 157 2.45 17.05 -3.38
N GLY A 158 1.33 17.37 -4.05
CA GLY A 158 0.48 16.36 -4.67
C GLY A 158 1.23 15.56 -5.73
N PHE A 159 1.94 16.28 -6.62
CA PHE A 159 2.73 15.66 -7.69
C PHE A 159 3.76 14.67 -7.15
N LEU A 160 4.61 15.09 -6.22
CA LEU A 160 5.68 14.25 -5.69
C LEU A 160 5.15 13.12 -4.80
N SER A 161 4.15 13.39 -3.95
CA SER A 161 3.58 12.37 -3.05
C SER A 161 2.95 11.24 -3.82
N CYS A 162 2.12 11.53 -4.82
CA CYS A 162 1.50 10.49 -5.63
C CYS A 162 2.49 9.81 -6.59
N ALA A 163 3.50 10.54 -7.07
CA ALA A 163 4.59 9.95 -7.85
C ALA A 163 5.36 8.92 -7.01
N PHE A 164 5.83 9.30 -5.83
CA PHE A 164 6.57 8.39 -4.95
C PHE A 164 5.69 7.26 -4.40
N MET A 165 4.42 7.53 -4.05
CA MET A 165 3.47 6.49 -3.63
C MET A 165 3.24 5.41 -4.69
N SER A 166 3.51 5.70 -5.97
CA SER A 166 3.46 4.71 -7.05
C SER A 166 4.60 3.70 -6.97
N VAL A 167 5.68 4.03 -6.26
CA VAL A 167 6.83 3.14 -6.04
C VAL A 167 6.53 2.22 -4.86
N PRO A 168 6.70 0.88 -5.01
CA PRO A 168 6.42 -0.04 -3.92
C PRO A 168 7.24 0.28 -2.67
N GLY A 169 6.58 0.31 -1.50
CA GLY A 169 7.24 0.57 -0.22
C GLY A 169 7.41 2.04 0.16
N VAL A 170 7.11 2.99 -0.73
CA VAL A 170 7.17 4.43 -0.41
C VAL A 170 5.80 4.93 0.03
N SER A 171 5.76 5.64 1.15
CA SER A 171 4.55 6.28 1.67
C SER A 171 4.42 7.72 1.15
N GLY A 172 3.23 8.08 0.66
CA GLY A 172 2.93 9.44 0.24
C GLY A 172 2.86 10.43 1.40
N SER A 173 2.47 9.99 2.60
CA SER A 173 2.41 10.82 3.80
C SER A 173 3.80 11.33 4.20
N VAL A 174 4.81 10.46 4.16
CA VAL A 174 6.21 10.86 4.42
C VAL A 174 6.67 11.96 3.46
N THR A 175 6.34 11.83 2.19
CA THR A 175 6.67 12.87 1.20
C THR A 175 6.02 14.19 1.56
N LEU A 176 4.75 14.18 2.01
CA LEU A 176 4.05 15.38 2.47
C LEU A 176 4.68 16.01 3.70
N MET A 177 5.17 15.19 4.64
CA MET A 177 5.88 15.68 5.83
C MET A 177 7.19 16.37 5.47
N VAL A 178 8.02 15.71 4.66
CA VAL A 178 9.30 16.27 4.18
C VAL A 178 9.09 17.59 3.45
N LEU A 179 7.97 17.74 2.74
CA LEU A 179 7.61 18.98 2.05
C LEU A 179 6.89 20.01 2.95
N GLY A 180 6.64 19.68 4.23
CA GLY A 180 5.94 20.56 5.18
C GLY A 180 4.46 20.80 4.82
N GLN A 181 3.86 19.94 3.99
CA GLN A 181 2.49 20.10 3.50
C GLN A 181 1.49 19.10 4.11
N TYR A 182 1.97 18.26 5.04
CA TYR A 182 1.16 17.18 5.63
C TYR A 182 -0.11 17.73 6.29
N ASN A 183 0.03 18.61 7.29
CA ASN A 183 -1.10 19.16 8.06
C ASN A 183 -2.07 19.92 7.16
N LYS A 184 -1.57 20.69 6.20
CA LYS A 184 -2.40 21.46 5.25
C LYS A 184 -3.25 20.56 4.38
N VAL A 185 -2.67 19.52 3.80
CA VAL A 185 -3.37 18.60 2.88
C VAL A 185 -4.36 17.72 3.63
N TYR A 186 -3.94 17.08 4.74
CA TYR A 186 -4.84 16.23 5.51
C TYR A 186 -5.93 17.03 6.22
N GLY A 187 -5.63 18.24 6.71
CA GLY A 187 -6.62 19.16 7.25
C GLY A 187 -7.65 19.56 6.18
N ALA A 188 -7.21 19.89 4.96
CA ALA A 188 -8.13 20.21 3.87
C ALA A 188 -9.04 19.04 3.50
N VAL A 189 -8.54 17.80 3.54
CA VAL A 189 -9.38 16.60 3.32
C VAL A 189 -10.40 16.43 4.45
N GLY A 190 -10.01 16.68 5.70
CA GLY A 190 -10.90 16.71 6.87
C GLY A 190 -12.02 17.73 6.68
N ASP A 191 -11.66 18.97 6.37
CA ASP A 191 -12.62 20.06 6.11
C ASP A 191 -13.60 19.72 4.99
N CYS A 192 -13.14 19.09 3.90
CA CYS A 192 -14.04 18.63 2.83
C CYS A 192 -15.04 17.57 3.32
N SER A 193 -14.60 16.65 4.20
CA SER A 193 -15.51 15.68 4.84
C SER A 193 -16.55 16.37 5.71
N ASP A 194 -16.15 17.37 6.49
CA ASP A 194 -17.04 18.12 7.36
C ASP A 194 -18.02 19.00 6.56
N MET A 195 -17.56 19.60 5.46
CA MET A 195 -18.43 20.31 4.52
C MET A 195 -19.59 19.43 4.05
N VAL A 196 -19.30 18.19 3.67
CA VAL A 196 -20.34 17.24 3.24
C VAL A 196 -21.31 16.94 4.40
N LYS A 197 -20.80 16.73 5.62
CA LYS A 197 -21.66 16.50 6.81
C LYS A 197 -22.56 17.68 7.13
N TYR A 198 -22.04 18.93 7.05
CA TYR A 198 -22.82 20.15 7.28
C TYR A 198 -23.90 20.35 6.22
N LEU A 199 -23.61 20.05 4.95
CA LEU A 199 -24.61 20.08 3.87
C LEU A 199 -25.76 19.10 4.14
N PHE A 200 -25.48 17.88 4.61
CA PHE A 200 -26.53 16.92 4.97
C PHE A 200 -27.35 17.34 6.20
N LYS A 201 -26.78 18.17 7.10
CA LYS A 201 -27.48 18.73 8.27
C LYS A 201 -28.25 20.01 7.95
N GLY A 202 -28.09 20.56 6.75
CA GLY A 202 -28.70 21.83 6.34
C GLY A 202 -28.01 23.08 6.93
N ASP A 203 -26.81 22.93 7.49
CA ASP A 203 -25.99 24.03 8.02
C ASP A 203 -25.08 24.57 6.89
N PHE A 204 -25.67 25.49 6.11
CA PHE A 204 -24.96 26.05 4.96
C PHE A 204 -23.81 26.99 5.35
N ASP A 205 -23.91 27.68 6.47
CA ASP A 205 -22.86 28.61 6.92
C ASP A 205 -21.59 27.85 7.30
N SER A 206 -21.72 26.81 8.13
CA SER A 206 -20.59 25.93 8.47
C SER A 206 -20.02 25.18 7.25
N ALA A 207 -20.89 24.75 6.33
CA ALA A 207 -20.46 24.12 5.08
C ALA A 207 -19.63 25.07 4.20
N LEU A 208 -19.99 26.35 4.13
CA LEU A 208 -19.27 27.35 3.34
C LEU A 208 -17.87 27.64 3.93
N VAL A 209 -17.76 27.66 5.25
CA VAL A 209 -16.46 27.83 5.93
C VAL A 209 -15.55 26.63 5.65
N ALA A 210 -16.05 25.42 5.83
CA ALA A 210 -15.29 24.20 5.56
C ALA A 210 -14.93 24.05 4.06
N GLY A 211 -15.80 24.56 3.18
CA GLY A 211 -15.60 24.55 1.73
C GLY A 211 -14.42 25.40 1.22
N LYS A 212 -13.89 26.33 2.03
CA LYS A 212 -12.69 27.10 1.66
C LYS A 212 -11.47 26.22 1.37
N SER A 213 -11.37 25.09 2.06
CA SER A 213 -10.26 24.13 1.90
C SER A 213 -10.41 23.25 0.65
N LEU A 214 -11.56 23.29 -0.05
CA LEU A 214 -11.77 22.52 -1.28
C LEU A 214 -10.74 22.86 -2.36
N GLY A 215 -10.32 24.13 -2.46
CA GLY A 215 -9.30 24.58 -3.38
C GLY A 215 -7.97 23.82 -3.16
N THR A 216 -7.55 23.64 -1.92
CA THR A 216 -6.35 22.90 -1.55
C THR A 216 -6.45 21.43 -1.98
N ALA A 217 -7.59 20.78 -1.67
CA ALA A 217 -7.82 19.39 -2.05
C ALA A 217 -7.82 19.19 -3.58
N VAL A 218 -8.42 20.12 -4.34
CA VAL A 218 -8.46 20.07 -5.81
C VAL A 218 -7.06 20.28 -6.41
N VAL A 219 -6.30 21.26 -5.95
CA VAL A 219 -4.94 21.51 -6.43
C VAL A 219 -4.03 20.33 -6.13
N PHE A 220 -4.11 19.77 -4.92
CA PHE A 220 -3.40 18.55 -4.54
C PHE A 220 -3.77 17.36 -5.45
N ALA A 221 -5.05 17.14 -5.69
CA ALA A 221 -5.53 16.06 -6.55
C ALA A 221 -5.05 16.20 -8.00
N ILE A 222 -5.05 17.42 -8.56
CA ILE A 222 -4.55 17.67 -9.91
C ILE A 222 -3.05 17.38 -9.97
N GLY A 223 -2.25 17.88 -9.02
CA GLY A 223 -0.82 17.58 -8.91
C GLY A 223 -0.60 16.08 -8.81
N GLY A 224 -1.35 15.39 -7.92
CA GLY A 224 -1.26 13.96 -7.69
C GLY A 224 -1.56 13.11 -8.92
N ILE A 225 -2.63 13.43 -9.66
CA ILE A 225 -2.99 12.73 -10.90
C ILE A 225 -1.86 12.91 -11.94
N LEU A 226 -1.32 14.10 -12.09
CA LEU A 226 -0.23 14.35 -13.04
C LEU A 226 1.05 13.62 -12.62
N GLY A 227 1.42 13.67 -11.34
CA GLY A 227 2.57 12.95 -10.79
C GLY A 227 2.46 11.45 -11.01
N PHE A 228 1.31 10.87 -10.66
CA PHE A 228 1.03 9.45 -10.87
C PHE A 228 1.10 9.04 -12.35
N LEU A 229 0.50 9.83 -13.27
CA LEU A 229 0.53 9.55 -14.71
C LEU A 229 1.93 9.61 -15.29
N ILE A 230 2.76 10.56 -14.84
CA ILE A 230 4.13 10.71 -15.32
C ILE A 230 5.01 9.59 -14.82
N ILE A 231 4.97 9.29 -13.50
CA ILE A 231 5.80 8.23 -12.93
C ILE A 231 5.37 6.85 -13.47
N ALA A 232 4.07 6.61 -13.69
CA ALA A 232 3.59 5.38 -14.29
C ALA A 232 4.19 5.14 -15.68
N LYS A 233 4.35 6.20 -16.50
CA LYS A 233 5.03 6.09 -17.80
C LYS A 233 6.52 5.80 -17.65
N ILE A 234 7.18 6.41 -16.67
CA ILE A 234 8.60 6.18 -16.39
C ILE A 234 8.80 4.73 -15.95
N ILE A 235 8.03 4.27 -14.96
CA ILE A 235 8.10 2.90 -14.45
C ILE A 235 7.77 1.88 -15.56
N SER A 236 6.75 2.14 -16.37
CA SER A 236 6.40 1.26 -17.51
C SER A 236 7.55 1.13 -18.51
N LYS A 237 8.26 2.22 -18.81
CA LYS A 237 9.45 2.19 -19.67
C LYS A 237 10.62 1.47 -19.01
N LEU A 238 10.82 1.66 -17.69
CA LEU A 238 11.86 0.98 -16.94
C LEU A 238 11.60 -0.53 -16.90
N LEU A 239 10.36 -0.96 -16.63
CA LEU A 239 9.97 -2.38 -16.69
C LEU A 239 10.20 -2.99 -18.08
N ALA A 240 9.90 -2.25 -19.15
CA ALA A 240 10.09 -2.75 -20.52
C ALA A 240 11.57 -2.88 -20.92
N LYS A 241 12.47 -2.06 -20.38
CA LYS A 241 13.89 -2.01 -20.77
C LYS A 241 14.83 -2.59 -19.73
N TYR A 242 14.50 -2.45 -18.46
CA TYR A 242 15.34 -2.75 -17.31
C TYR A 242 14.59 -3.62 -16.29
N GLU A 243 13.86 -4.63 -16.77
CA GLU A 243 13.00 -5.49 -15.93
C GLU A 243 13.77 -6.07 -14.73
N ALA A 244 15.00 -6.57 -14.96
CA ALA A 244 15.86 -7.11 -13.93
C ALA A 244 16.11 -6.10 -12.79
N GLN A 245 16.59 -4.91 -13.15
CA GLN A 245 16.93 -3.86 -12.19
C GLN A 245 15.72 -3.44 -11.37
N VAL A 246 14.56 -3.34 -12.02
CA VAL A 246 13.30 -2.99 -11.32
C VAL A 246 12.93 -4.05 -10.29
N TYR A 247 13.01 -5.35 -10.63
CA TYR A 247 12.69 -6.41 -9.67
C TYR A 247 13.70 -6.54 -8.53
N TYR A 248 14.99 -6.31 -8.79
CA TYR A 248 15.99 -6.22 -7.73
C TYR A 248 15.71 -5.02 -6.80
N GLY A 249 15.31 -3.88 -7.37
CA GLY A 249 14.87 -2.72 -6.60
C GLY A 249 13.63 -3.01 -5.75
N VAL A 250 12.60 -3.62 -6.33
CA VAL A 250 11.39 -4.05 -5.60
C VAL A 250 11.75 -5.03 -4.46
N GLY A 251 12.66 -5.97 -4.70
CA GLY A 251 13.14 -6.89 -3.66
C GLY A 251 13.77 -6.16 -2.47
N GLY A 252 14.61 -5.15 -2.73
CA GLY A 252 15.18 -4.29 -1.68
C GLY A 252 14.10 -3.52 -0.90
N MET A 253 13.11 -2.96 -1.60
CA MET A 253 12.00 -2.24 -0.98
C MET A 253 11.14 -3.15 -0.09
N VAL A 254 10.84 -4.39 -0.53
CA VAL A 254 10.09 -5.38 0.24
C VAL A 254 10.83 -5.73 1.54
N LEU A 255 12.14 -5.98 1.46
CA LEU A 255 12.97 -6.24 2.64
C LEU A 255 13.00 -5.04 3.59
N GLY A 256 13.15 -3.82 3.05
CA GLY A 256 13.11 -2.59 3.84
C GLY A 256 11.78 -2.39 4.56
N ALA A 257 10.66 -2.63 3.88
CA ALA A 257 9.33 -2.53 4.47
C ALA A 257 9.12 -3.56 5.62
N ALA A 258 9.62 -4.80 5.47
CA ALA A 258 9.58 -5.79 6.54
C ALA A 258 10.34 -5.32 7.78
N VAL A 259 11.53 -4.71 7.60
CA VAL A 259 12.35 -4.17 8.70
C VAL A 259 11.64 -2.98 9.37
N ILE A 260 11.02 -2.07 8.60
CA ILE A 260 10.27 -0.94 9.16
C ILE A 260 9.09 -1.43 10.00
N LEU A 261 8.30 -2.37 9.48
CA LEU A 261 7.17 -2.94 10.23
C LEU A 261 7.64 -3.59 11.53
N PHE A 262 8.79 -4.26 11.51
CA PHE A 262 9.36 -4.86 12.72
C PHE A 262 9.86 -3.80 13.69
N THR A 263 10.60 -2.80 13.21
CA THR A 263 11.17 -1.77 14.09
C THR A 263 10.12 -0.82 14.66
N GLN A 264 9.19 -0.35 13.83
CA GLN A 264 8.18 0.62 14.26
C GLN A 264 6.97 -0.03 14.94
N GLY A 265 6.57 -1.21 14.48
CA GLY A 265 5.37 -1.88 14.98
C GLY A 265 5.62 -2.84 16.13
N VAL A 266 6.82 -3.42 16.22
CA VAL A 266 7.12 -4.45 17.23
C VAL A 266 8.12 -3.92 18.27
N LEU A 267 9.28 -3.40 17.84
CA LEU A 267 10.32 -2.98 18.78
C LEU A 267 9.96 -1.72 19.60
N LEU A 268 9.07 -0.88 19.10
CA LEU A 268 8.60 0.29 19.83
C LEU A 268 7.45 0.00 20.81
N ASP A 269 6.82 -1.18 20.71
CA ASP A 269 5.79 -1.61 21.65
C ASP A 269 6.41 -1.89 23.03
N ASP A 270 5.82 -1.31 24.08
CA ASP A 270 6.34 -1.43 25.44
C ASP A 270 6.27 -2.87 25.97
N SER A 271 5.31 -3.66 25.51
CA SER A 271 5.18 -5.07 25.87
C SER A 271 6.37 -5.88 25.35
N PHE A 272 6.82 -5.59 24.12
CA PHE A 272 7.96 -6.26 23.50
C PHE A 272 9.30 -5.77 24.09
N LYS A 273 9.43 -4.47 24.38
CA LYS A 273 10.61 -3.91 25.06
C LYS A 273 10.88 -4.58 26.41
N ASN A 274 9.82 -4.85 27.19
CA ASN A 274 9.95 -5.48 28.49
C ASN A 274 10.51 -6.91 28.44
N ILE A 275 10.41 -7.60 27.28
CA ILE A 275 11.04 -8.91 27.07
C ILE A 275 12.57 -8.80 27.07
N PHE A 276 13.10 -7.72 26.45
CA PHE A 276 14.55 -7.52 26.28
C PHE A 276 15.20 -6.74 27.43
N THR A 277 14.42 -5.97 28.20
CA THR A 277 14.95 -5.09 29.27
C THR A 277 15.00 -5.74 30.67
N GLY A 278 14.79 -7.04 30.79
CA GLY A 278 15.10 -7.77 32.03
C GLY A 278 13.90 -8.31 32.79
N GLY A 279 12.71 -8.30 32.23
CA GLY A 279 11.49 -8.83 32.86
C GLY A 279 11.35 -10.36 32.84
N GLY A 280 12.37 -11.11 32.45
CA GLY A 280 12.33 -12.58 32.36
C GLY A 280 11.22 -13.13 31.46
N VAL A 281 11.48 -14.18 30.69
CA VAL A 281 10.47 -14.83 29.82
C VAL A 281 9.47 -15.57 30.69
N SER A 282 8.32 -14.95 31.01
CA SER A 282 7.21 -15.63 31.68
C SER A 282 6.48 -16.57 30.72
N ALA A 283 5.75 -17.57 31.26
CA ALA A 283 4.95 -18.49 30.44
C ALA A 283 3.92 -17.75 29.55
N GLY A 284 3.42 -16.59 29.99
CA GLY A 284 2.53 -15.74 29.19
C GLY A 284 3.22 -15.13 27.96
N ILE A 285 4.46 -14.68 28.10
CA ILE A 285 5.27 -14.14 27.00
C ILE A 285 5.58 -15.23 25.97
N MET A 286 5.90 -16.45 26.42
CA MET A 286 6.12 -17.58 25.52
C MET A 286 4.86 -17.89 24.69
N GLY A 287 3.67 -17.81 25.29
CA GLY A 287 2.39 -17.99 24.60
C GLY A 287 2.15 -16.91 23.55
N MET A 288 2.46 -15.64 23.83
CA MET A 288 2.36 -14.53 22.87
C MET A 288 3.29 -14.74 21.67
N LEU A 289 4.55 -15.09 21.90
CA LEU A 289 5.51 -15.35 20.82
C LEU A 289 5.07 -16.50 19.90
N VAL A 290 4.44 -17.54 20.44
CA VAL A 290 3.88 -18.63 19.62
C VAL A 290 2.74 -18.12 18.74
N ILE A 291 1.85 -17.28 19.28
CA ILE A 291 0.77 -16.65 18.50
C ILE A 291 1.35 -15.76 17.39
N ASP A 292 2.36 -14.97 17.69
CA ASP A 292 3.03 -14.09 16.73
C ASP A 292 3.65 -14.86 15.56
N ILE A 293 4.33 -15.98 15.85
CA ILE A 293 4.88 -16.87 14.81
C ILE A 293 3.75 -17.47 13.96
N ILE A 294 2.67 -17.91 14.57
CA ILE A 294 1.50 -18.44 13.85
C ILE A 294 0.92 -17.36 12.93
N LEU A 295 0.82 -16.11 13.39
CA LEU A 295 0.31 -15.00 12.59
C LEU A 295 1.21 -14.65 11.41
N ILE A 296 2.55 -14.71 11.59
CA ILE A 296 3.48 -14.59 10.45
C ILE A 296 3.19 -15.69 9.42
N VAL A 297 3.07 -16.94 9.87
CA VAL A 297 2.81 -18.07 8.95
C VAL A 297 1.48 -17.89 8.22
N ILE A 298 0.43 -17.46 8.92
CA ILE A 298 -0.87 -17.18 8.33
C ILE A 298 -0.73 -16.05 7.29
N GLY A 299 -0.02 -14.97 7.61
CA GLY A 299 0.24 -13.87 6.67
C GLY A 299 0.97 -14.33 5.42
N VAL A 300 2.03 -15.14 5.56
CA VAL A 300 2.75 -15.75 4.43
C VAL A 300 1.81 -16.59 3.57
N ILE A 301 1.04 -17.47 4.19
CA ILE A 301 0.09 -18.34 3.48
C ILE A 301 -0.95 -17.50 2.74
N CYS A 302 -1.54 -16.49 3.39
CA CYS A 302 -2.50 -15.58 2.75
C CYS A 302 -1.92 -14.93 1.49
N THR A 303 -0.68 -14.45 1.55
CA THR A 303 -0.02 -13.83 0.39
C THR A 303 0.21 -14.84 -0.73
N LEU A 304 0.65 -16.07 -0.41
CA LEU A 304 0.87 -17.12 -1.41
C LEU A 304 -0.43 -17.57 -2.09
N PHE A 305 -1.57 -17.52 -1.39
CA PHE A 305 -2.89 -17.79 -1.99
C PHE A 305 -3.38 -16.67 -2.90
N LEU A 306 -2.99 -15.42 -2.64
CA LEU A 306 -3.35 -14.27 -3.47
C LEU A 306 -2.55 -14.23 -4.79
N ASP A 307 -1.45 -14.96 -4.87
CA ASP A 307 -0.62 -15.06 -6.05
C ASP A 307 -1.16 -16.11 -7.04
N ASP A 308 -1.69 -15.66 -8.18
CA ASP A 308 -2.23 -16.52 -9.24
C ASP A 308 -1.18 -17.46 -9.84
N ASP A 309 0.10 -17.12 -9.79
CA ASP A 309 1.22 -17.88 -10.33
C ASP A 309 1.88 -18.79 -9.29
N SER A 310 1.34 -18.84 -8.05
CA SER A 310 1.89 -19.74 -7.04
C SER A 310 1.64 -21.19 -7.40
N GLU A 311 2.64 -22.05 -7.15
CA GLU A 311 2.51 -23.49 -7.40
C GLU A 311 1.33 -24.10 -6.63
N LEU A 312 1.01 -23.57 -5.46
CA LEU A 312 -0.14 -24.00 -4.65
C LEU A 312 -1.45 -23.72 -5.37
N VAL A 313 -1.63 -22.50 -5.89
CA VAL A 313 -2.84 -22.11 -6.62
C VAL A 313 -2.95 -22.87 -7.94
N GLN A 314 -1.83 -23.06 -8.66
CA GLN A 314 -1.81 -23.86 -9.89
C GLN A 314 -2.13 -25.34 -9.64
N LYS A 315 -1.60 -25.94 -8.57
CA LYS A 315 -1.94 -27.31 -8.17
C LYS A 315 -3.40 -27.46 -7.80
N MET A 316 -3.99 -26.47 -7.10
CA MET A 316 -5.40 -26.47 -6.74
C MET A 316 -6.30 -26.29 -7.97
N LYS A 317 -5.95 -25.39 -8.89
CA LYS A 317 -6.66 -25.22 -10.17
C LYS A 317 -6.63 -26.50 -11.02
N LYS A 318 -5.49 -27.20 -11.13
CA LYS A 318 -5.37 -28.48 -11.82
C LYS A 318 -6.25 -29.57 -11.18
N LYS A 319 -6.24 -29.68 -9.83
CA LYS A 319 -7.11 -30.64 -9.12
C LYS A 319 -8.59 -30.33 -9.30
N SER A 320 -8.99 -29.06 -9.29
CA SER A 320 -10.38 -28.65 -9.49
C SER A 320 -10.86 -28.95 -10.93
N THR A 321 -9.99 -28.74 -11.91
CA THR A 321 -10.31 -29.03 -13.33
C THR A 321 -10.43 -30.55 -13.57
N GLN A 322 -9.57 -31.35 -12.94
CA GLN A 322 -9.57 -32.80 -13.04
C GLN A 322 -10.83 -33.39 -12.38
N LYS A 323 -11.22 -32.89 -11.21
CA LYS A 323 -12.44 -33.31 -10.54
C LYS A 323 -13.73 -32.96 -11.31
N GLY A 324 -13.74 -31.79 -11.99
CA GLY A 324 -14.86 -31.40 -12.86
C GLY A 324 -14.96 -32.19 -14.17
N SER A 325 -13.84 -32.73 -14.69
CA SER A 325 -13.86 -33.66 -15.82
C SER A 325 -14.38 -35.06 -15.42
N ASP A 326 -13.95 -35.56 -14.25
CA ASP A 326 -14.38 -36.85 -13.72
C ASP A 326 -15.89 -36.88 -13.40
N GLU A 327 -16.42 -35.77 -12.81
CA GLU A 327 -17.87 -35.64 -12.54
C GLU A 327 -18.72 -35.51 -13.80
N ASN A 328 -18.17 -34.97 -14.90
CA ASN A 328 -18.88 -34.89 -16.19
C ASN A 328 -18.86 -36.21 -16.97
N GLU A 329 -17.82 -37.03 -16.83
CA GLU A 329 -17.76 -38.38 -17.37
C GLU A 329 -18.70 -39.34 -16.62
N GLU A 330 -18.81 -39.21 -15.30
CA GLU A 330 -19.75 -40.03 -14.50
C GLU A 330 -21.23 -39.69 -14.78
N LYS A 331 -21.55 -38.45 -15.18
CA LYS A 331 -22.91 -38.04 -15.56
C LYS A 331 -23.30 -38.37 -17.00
N SER A 332 -22.34 -38.80 -17.83
CA SER A 332 -22.57 -39.17 -19.24
C SER A 332 -22.64 -40.66 -19.47
N GLN A 333 -22.45 -41.49 -18.44
CA GLN A 333 -22.73 -42.92 -18.40
C GLN A 333 -24.09 -43.17 -17.72
#